data_e3b31582be2f1c6b271c35ba5f4b4f1e
#
_entry.id   e3b31582be2f1c6b271c35ba5f4b4f1e
#
_cell.length_a   1.000
_cell.length_b   1.000
_cell.length_c   1.000
_cell.angle_alpha   90.00
_cell.angle_beta   90.00
_cell.angle_gamma   90.00
#
_symmetry.space_group_name_H-M   'P 1'
#
loop_
_entity.id
_entity.type
_entity.pdbx_description
1 polymer ?
#
loop_
_entity_poly.entity_id
_entity_poly.type
_entity_poly.pdbx_seq_one_letter_code
_entity_poly.pdbx_strand_id
1 'polypeptide(L)'
;MKKSLRKILLIISTVVLSVVLAACGSKGESNNNSNSNSNSESTASKPLTSQEIIDKYAEVTKNIKSTKFDLKINMDVKSGDESMKLSLAMDGAVSTDPIAMLMKYKETADDESREASLYVKDENTFYAKNGSSGKWQKQSTTDSMKKQLESMKQIAATDKSVDFYKNNASDFKVEEQGDKYVLTYTGNDSKFIDLIKQNSGTAENAKGFDDVEFTKISVKFSVKKSNFEPVDLYITADFHQKDNSSNTAKMEMTNTYSEINTVKITAPQGIE
;
A
#
# COMPACT_ATOMS: atom_id res chain seq x y z
N MET A 1 30.19 -1.36 -0.65
CA MET A 1 28.98 -0.69 -0.10
C MET A 1 29.24 -0.33 1.35
N LYS A 2 29.27 0.96 1.72
CA LYS A 2 29.49 1.42 3.11
C LYS A 2 28.30 0.99 4.00
N LYS A 3 28.58 0.78 5.29
CA LYS A 3 27.56 0.33 6.28
C LYS A 3 26.31 1.21 6.33
N SER A 4 26.42 2.52 6.01
CA SER A 4 25.29 3.47 5.99
C SER A 4 24.29 3.19 4.88
N LEU A 5 24.75 2.94 3.65
CA LEU A 5 23.88 2.58 2.54
C LEU A 5 23.13 1.26 2.79
N ARG A 6 23.78 0.28 3.45
CA ARG A 6 23.10 -0.97 3.83
C ARG A 6 21.99 -0.78 4.84
N LYS A 7 22.13 0.15 5.79
CA LYS A 7 21.07 0.45 6.77
C LYS A 7 19.83 1.06 6.09
N ILE A 8 20.03 2.01 5.18
CA ILE A 8 18.93 2.62 4.42
C ILE A 8 18.24 1.57 3.53
N LEU A 9 19.02 0.70 2.88
CA LEU A 9 18.48 -0.41 2.06
C LEU A 9 17.60 -1.39 2.84
N LEU A 10 17.96 -1.71 4.09
CA LEU A 10 17.16 -2.60 4.93
C LEU A 10 15.82 -1.99 5.31
N ILE A 11 15.75 -0.66 5.47
CA ILE A 11 14.49 0.06 5.75
C ILE A 11 13.53 -0.03 4.55
N ILE A 12 14.05 0.00 3.34
CA ILE A 12 13.27 0.06 2.10
C ILE A 12 12.57 -1.25 1.79
N SER A 13 13.26 -2.39 1.99
CA SER A 13 12.71 -3.70 1.62
C SER A 13 11.44 -4.07 2.40
N THR A 14 11.14 -3.34 3.45
CA THR A 14 10.10 -3.66 4.42
C THR A 14 8.83 -2.81 4.29
N VAL A 15 8.93 -1.60 3.74
CA VAL A 15 7.77 -0.70 3.50
C VAL A 15 6.88 -1.23 2.38
N VAL A 16 7.44 -1.99 1.47
CA VAL A 16 6.80 -2.39 0.22
C VAL A 16 5.62 -3.34 0.39
N LEU A 17 5.66 -4.21 1.40
CA LEU A 17 4.65 -5.26 1.53
C LEU A 17 3.32 -4.79 2.17
N SER A 18 3.35 -3.67 2.87
CA SER A 18 2.21 -3.19 3.66
C SER A 18 1.19 -2.34 2.91
N VAL A 19 1.58 -1.73 1.78
CA VAL A 19 0.74 -0.75 1.09
C VAL A 19 -0.27 -1.39 0.13
N VAL A 20 0.03 -2.59 -0.38
CA VAL A 20 -0.82 -3.28 -1.38
C VAL A 20 -2.17 -3.72 -0.81
N LEU A 21 -2.29 -3.84 0.51
CA LEU A 21 -3.42 -4.47 1.18
C LEU A 21 -4.44 -3.50 1.78
N ALA A 22 -4.16 -2.21 1.78
CA ALA A 22 -5.08 -1.19 2.29
C ALA A 22 -6.42 -1.11 1.50
N ALA A 23 -6.54 -1.83 0.37
CA ALA A 23 -7.73 -1.84 -0.46
C ALA A 23 -8.68 -3.02 -0.20
N CYS A 24 -8.29 -4.02 0.62
CA CYS A 24 -9.11 -5.20 0.90
C CYS A 24 -9.67 -5.15 2.34
N GLY A 25 -10.93 -4.77 2.48
CA GLY A 25 -11.60 -4.66 3.78
C GLY A 25 -12.21 -5.96 4.30
N SER A 26 -12.41 -6.05 5.61
CA SER A 26 -12.97 -7.21 6.33
C SER A 26 -14.39 -6.98 6.84
N LYS A 27 -15.15 -8.08 6.99
CA LYS A 27 -16.47 -8.12 7.63
C LYS A 27 -16.37 -7.82 9.12
N GLY A 28 -17.07 -6.77 9.56
CA GLY A 28 -17.52 -6.61 10.94
C GLY A 28 -19.02 -6.41 10.95
N GLU A 29 -19.76 -7.29 11.59
CA GLU A 29 -21.21 -7.12 11.84
C GLU A 29 -21.44 -5.91 12.75
N SER A 30 -22.24 -4.97 12.27
CA SER A 30 -22.89 -4.01 13.14
C SER A 30 -24.29 -3.70 12.61
N ASN A 31 -25.25 -4.21 13.33
CA ASN A 31 -26.66 -3.80 13.24
C ASN A 31 -26.77 -2.34 13.67
N ASN A 32 -27.26 -1.47 12.79
CA ASN A 32 -28.04 -0.34 13.24
C ASN A 32 -28.99 0.18 12.17
N ASN A 33 -30.23 0.11 12.53
CA ASN A 33 -31.42 0.60 11.86
C ASN A 33 -31.43 2.13 11.93
N SER A 34 -31.48 2.82 10.82
CA SER A 34 -31.86 4.23 10.78
C SER A 34 -32.65 4.54 9.51
N ASN A 35 -33.88 4.75 9.76
CA ASN A 35 -34.93 5.26 8.89
C ASN A 35 -34.58 6.69 8.42
N SER A 36 -34.47 6.97 7.14
CA SER A 36 -34.43 8.34 6.65
C SER A 36 -35.33 8.54 5.44
N ASN A 37 -36.25 9.37 5.70
CA ASN A 37 -37.28 9.93 4.86
C ASN A 37 -36.67 10.71 3.68
N SER A 38 -37.06 10.36 2.45
CA SER A 38 -36.65 11.06 1.24
C SER A 38 -37.53 12.29 1.04
N ASN A 39 -36.90 13.45 1.05
CA ASN A 39 -37.52 14.64 0.50
C ASN A 39 -36.64 15.17 -0.64
N SER A 40 -37.13 15.09 -1.86
CA SER A 40 -36.46 15.57 -3.07
C SER A 40 -36.61 17.07 -3.16
N GLU A 41 -35.59 17.82 -2.84
CA GLU A 41 -35.39 19.18 -3.30
C GLU A 41 -34.05 19.29 -4.02
N SER A 42 -34.13 19.72 -5.28
CA SER A 42 -33.00 20.04 -6.13
C SER A 42 -32.31 21.30 -5.60
N THR A 43 -31.42 21.09 -4.63
CA THR A 43 -30.45 22.09 -4.19
C THR A 43 -29.09 21.68 -4.69
N ALA A 44 -28.31 22.60 -5.25
CA ALA A 44 -26.93 22.41 -5.58
C ALA A 44 -26.23 21.80 -4.36
N SER A 45 -25.86 20.52 -4.44
CA SER A 45 -25.31 19.78 -3.30
C SER A 45 -24.01 20.44 -2.87
N LYS A 46 -23.96 20.82 -1.60
CA LYS A 46 -22.72 21.32 -0.98
C LYS A 46 -21.58 20.34 -1.26
N PRO A 47 -20.39 20.82 -1.67
CA PRO A 47 -19.22 19.94 -1.87
C PRO A 47 -18.97 19.09 -0.63
N LEU A 48 -18.67 17.81 -0.84
CA LEU A 48 -18.36 16.90 0.26
C LEU A 48 -17.06 17.33 0.95
N THR A 49 -17.06 17.21 2.27
CA THR A 49 -15.87 17.42 3.10
C THR A 49 -14.92 16.22 3.02
N SER A 50 -13.67 16.41 3.41
CA SER A 50 -12.69 15.31 3.52
C SER A 50 -13.19 14.19 4.44
N GLN A 51 -13.84 14.54 5.55
CA GLN A 51 -14.42 13.57 6.48
C GLN A 51 -15.51 12.72 5.80
N GLU A 52 -16.46 13.36 5.12
CA GLU A 52 -17.54 12.64 4.45
C GLU A 52 -17.03 11.71 3.34
N ILE A 53 -16.00 12.14 2.59
CA ILE A 53 -15.40 11.30 1.55
C ILE A 53 -14.65 10.12 2.17
N ILE A 54 -13.85 10.36 3.21
CA ILE A 54 -13.11 9.31 3.90
C ILE A 54 -14.04 8.31 4.58
N ASP A 55 -15.14 8.76 5.19
CA ASP A 55 -16.12 7.85 5.80
C ASP A 55 -16.76 6.93 4.76
N LYS A 56 -17.13 7.46 3.59
CA LYS A 56 -17.68 6.67 2.48
C LYS A 56 -16.62 5.71 1.90
N TYR A 57 -15.39 6.17 1.72
CA TYR A 57 -14.26 5.32 1.32
C TYR A 57 -14.07 4.16 2.32
N ALA A 58 -14.11 4.46 3.61
CA ALA A 58 -13.98 3.48 4.68
C ALA A 58 -15.09 2.40 4.65
N GLU A 59 -16.31 2.77 4.32
CA GLU A 59 -17.41 1.82 4.15
C GLU A 59 -17.21 0.91 2.93
N VAL A 60 -16.73 1.48 1.84
CA VAL A 60 -16.48 0.73 0.60
C VAL A 60 -15.32 -0.26 0.78
N THR A 61 -14.23 0.16 1.40
CA THR A 61 -13.04 -0.68 1.59
C THR A 61 -13.33 -1.93 2.40
N LYS A 62 -14.23 -1.87 3.39
CA LYS A 62 -14.69 -3.06 4.15
C LYS A 62 -15.29 -4.17 3.28
N ASN A 63 -15.77 -3.83 2.11
CA ASN A 63 -16.43 -4.75 1.19
C ASN A 63 -15.56 -5.15 -0.01
N ILE A 64 -14.32 -4.69 -0.08
CA ILE A 64 -13.38 -5.08 -1.13
C ILE A 64 -12.83 -6.47 -0.79
N LYS A 65 -13.17 -7.44 -1.61
CA LYS A 65 -12.71 -8.83 -1.50
C LYS A 65 -11.62 -9.18 -2.50
N SER A 66 -11.52 -8.43 -3.59
CA SER A 66 -10.49 -8.64 -4.59
C SER A 66 -10.16 -7.36 -5.34
N THR A 67 -8.91 -7.23 -5.78
CA THR A 67 -8.45 -6.10 -6.59
C THR A 67 -7.21 -6.46 -7.40
N LYS A 68 -7.02 -5.79 -8.52
CA LYS A 68 -5.71 -5.65 -9.16
C LYS A 68 -5.02 -4.41 -8.66
N PHE A 69 -3.70 -4.48 -8.59
CA PHE A 69 -2.84 -3.36 -8.20
C PHE A 69 -1.60 -3.25 -9.11
N ASP A 70 -1.12 -2.05 -9.27
CA ASP A 70 0.20 -1.71 -9.84
C ASP A 70 0.89 -0.76 -8.87
N LEU A 71 1.95 -1.24 -8.21
CA LEU A 71 2.74 -0.50 -7.23
C LEU A 71 4.11 -0.23 -7.81
N LYS A 72 4.53 1.03 -7.75
CA LYS A 72 5.88 1.48 -8.10
C LYS A 72 6.47 2.28 -6.95
N ILE A 73 7.70 1.95 -6.56
CA ILE A 73 8.47 2.69 -5.57
C ILE A 73 9.81 3.04 -6.20
N ASN A 74 10.12 4.31 -6.21
CA ASN A 74 11.43 4.81 -6.61
C ASN A 74 12.08 5.48 -5.40
N MET A 75 13.37 5.27 -5.25
CA MET A 75 14.13 5.87 -4.17
C MET A 75 15.50 6.30 -4.65
N ASP A 76 15.81 7.57 -4.40
CA ASP A 76 17.12 8.16 -4.61
C ASP A 76 17.81 8.32 -3.25
N VAL A 77 18.91 7.61 -3.04
CA VAL A 77 19.68 7.63 -1.80
C VAL A 77 21.03 8.29 -2.03
N LYS A 78 21.42 9.22 -1.15
CA LYS A 78 22.71 9.89 -1.19
C LYS A 78 23.44 9.68 0.14
N SER A 79 24.76 9.41 0.07
CA SER A 79 25.62 9.27 1.24
C SER A 79 26.99 9.88 0.90
N GLY A 80 27.20 11.13 1.29
CA GLY A 80 28.33 11.94 0.83
C GLY A 80 28.30 12.09 -0.69
N ASP A 81 29.39 11.74 -1.38
CA ASP A 81 29.50 11.81 -2.83
C ASP A 81 28.92 10.58 -3.56
N GLU A 82 28.49 9.56 -2.83
CA GLU A 82 27.88 8.37 -3.40
C GLU A 82 26.36 8.55 -3.54
N SER A 83 25.82 8.09 -4.65
CA SER A 83 24.37 8.03 -4.87
C SER A 83 23.99 6.65 -5.37
N MET A 84 22.76 6.23 -5.07
CA MET A 84 22.18 4.98 -5.54
C MET A 84 20.71 5.17 -5.83
N LYS A 85 20.25 4.57 -6.91
CA LYS A 85 18.84 4.53 -7.28
C LYS A 85 18.29 3.14 -7.06
N LEU A 86 17.16 3.08 -6.41
CA LEU A 86 16.41 1.85 -6.19
C LEU A 86 15.03 2.02 -6.81
N SER A 87 14.59 1.01 -7.53
CA SER A 87 13.24 0.96 -8.08
C SER A 87 12.64 -0.41 -7.79
N LEU A 88 11.40 -0.40 -7.33
CA LEU A 88 10.59 -1.60 -7.19
C LEU A 88 9.29 -1.40 -7.95
N ALA A 89 8.98 -2.33 -8.83
CA ALA A 89 7.69 -2.43 -9.50
C ALA A 89 7.03 -3.75 -9.13
N MET A 90 5.75 -3.68 -8.73
CA MET A 90 4.94 -4.84 -8.41
C MET A 90 3.58 -4.70 -9.09
N ASP A 91 3.20 -5.68 -9.86
CA ASP A 91 1.86 -5.77 -10.44
C ASP A 91 1.22 -7.11 -10.08
N GLY A 92 -0.08 -7.10 -9.86
CA GLY A 92 -0.74 -8.34 -9.50
C GLY A 92 -2.23 -8.19 -9.18
N ALA A 93 -2.74 -9.30 -8.68
CA ALA A 93 -4.11 -9.44 -8.23
C ALA A 93 -4.16 -10.18 -6.90
N VAL A 94 -5.03 -9.75 -6.02
CA VAL A 94 -5.27 -10.37 -4.72
C VAL A 94 -6.77 -10.60 -4.53
N SER A 95 -7.09 -11.73 -3.89
CA SER A 95 -8.41 -12.04 -3.35
C SER A 95 -8.25 -12.48 -1.89
N THR A 96 -9.14 -12.03 -1.03
CA THR A 96 -9.13 -12.37 0.41
C THR A 96 -10.16 -13.45 0.77
N ASP A 97 -11.14 -13.68 -0.10
CA ASP A 97 -12.22 -14.66 0.14
C ASP A 97 -12.72 -15.28 -1.20
N PRO A 98 -12.24 -16.48 -1.56
CA PRO A 98 -11.13 -17.23 -0.97
C PRO A 98 -9.79 -16.53 -1.17
N ILE A 99 -8.82 -16.81 -0.28
CA ILE A 99 -7.49 -16.23 -0.42
C ILE A 99 -6.79 -16.79 -1.63
N ALA A 100 -6.37 -15.88 -2.50
CA ALA A 100 -5.53 -16.17 -3.65
C ALA A 100 -4.74 -14.92 -4.03
N MET A 101 -3.55 -15.10 -4.60
CA MET A 101 -2.75 -13.97 -5.10
C MET A 101 -1.89 -14.42 -6.29
N LEU A 102 -1.80 -13.56 -7.27
CA LEU A 102 -0.80 -13.66 -8.33
C LEU A 102 -0.10 -12.31 -8.43
N MET A 103 1.21 -12.31 -8.26
CA MET A 103 2.00 -11.10 -8.23
C MET A 103 3.31 -11.30 -9.01
N LYS A 104 3.73 -10.26 -9.70
CA LYS A 104 5.07 -10.14 -10.27
C LYS A 104 5.75 -8.97 -9.61
N TYR A 105 7.03 -9.10 -9.36
CA TYR A 105 7.84 -7.99 -8.91
C TYR A 105 9.14 -7.89 -9.68
N LYS A 106 9.60 -6.68 -9.83
CA LYS A 106 10.89 -6.34 -10.41
C LYS A 106 11.57 -5.32 -9.51
N GLU A 107 12.75 -5.66 -9.04
CA GLU A 107 13.63 -4.79 -8.28
C GLU A 107 14.81 -4.38 -9.15
N THR A 108 15.18 -3.12 -9.13
CA THR A 108 16.36 -2.59 -9.82
C THR A 108 17.15 -1.74 -8.84
N ALA A 109 18.42 -2.04 -8.68
CA ALA A 109 19.38 -1.25 -7.90
C ALA A 109 20.51 -0.85 -8.85
N ASP A 110 20.59 0.44 -9.17
CA ASP A 110 21.44 0.97 -10.23
C ASP A 110 21.23 0.19 -11.55
N ASP A 111 22.24 -0.60 -11.98
CA ASP A 111 22.21 -1.37 -13.24
C ASP A 111 21.78 -2.84 -13.03
N GLU A 112 21.65 -3.31 -11.79
CA GLU A 112 21.25 -4.67 -11.49
C GLU A 112 19.74 -4.80 -11.35
N SER A 113 19.15 -5.78 -12.04
CA SER A 113 17.71 -6.04 -12.00
C SER A 113 17.42 -7.49 -11.62
N ARG A 114 16.42 -7.67 -10.77
CA ARG A 114 15.90 -8.98 -10.34
C ARG A 114 14.39 -9.00 -10.54
N GLU A 115 13.92 -10.12 -11.06
CA GLU A 115 12.48 -10.34 -11.27
C GLU A 115 12.06 -11.65 -10.62
N ALA A 116 10.88 -11.68 -10.03
CA ALA A 116 10.25 -12.91 -9.62
C ALA A 116 8.72 -12.79 -9.70
N SER A 117 8.07 -13.95 -9.63
CA SER A 117 6.61 -14.02 -9.54
C SER A 117 6.22 -14.95 -8.40
N LEU A 118 5.14 -14.62 -7.74
CA LEU A 118 4.54 -15.40 -6.67
C LEU A 118 3.09 -15.72 -7.02
N TYR A 119 2.70 -16.98 -6.85
CA TYR A 119 1.32 -17.40 -6.92
C TYR A 119 0.93 -18.10 -5.62
N VAL A 120 -0.04 -17.54 -4.93
CA VAL A 120 -0.70 -18.13 -3.76
C VAL A 120 -2.02 -18.68 -4.24
N LYS A 121 -2.17 -20.02 -4.23
CA LYS A 121 -3.40 -20.69 -4.61
C LYS A 121 -4.41 -20.69 -3.47
N ASP A 122 -3.91 -20.94 -2.27
CA ASP A 122 -4.64 -20.98 -1.02
C ASP A 122 -3.66 -20.80 0.17
N GLU A 123 -4.14 -20.88 1.39
CA GLU A 123 -3.33 -20.66 2.61
C GLU A 123 -2.14 -21.62 2.77
N ASN A 124 -2.13 -22.75 2.06
CA ASN A 124 -1.12 -23.79 2.21
C ASN A 124 -0.31 -24.04 0.93
N THR A 125 -0.67 -23.40 -0.18
CA THR A 125 -0.11 -23.71 -1.49
C THR A 125 0.46 -22.48 -2.15
N PHE A 126 1.79 -22.44 -2.23
CA PHE A 126 2.59 -21.34 -2.76
C PHE A 126 3.47 -21.82 -3.91
N TYR A 127 3.58 -21.01 -4.93
CA TYR A 127 4.49 -21.23 -6.05
C TYR A 127 5.30 -19.95 -6.28
N ALA A 128 6.59 -20.11 -6.55
CA ALA A 128 7.47 -19.02 -6.94
C ALA A 128 8.15 -19.31 -8.27
N LYS A 129 8.44 -18.26 -9.00
CA LYS A 129 9.16 -18.29 -10.27
C LYS A 129 10.19 -17.17 -10.26
N ASN A 130 11.46 -17.50 -10.48
CA ASN A 130 12.56 -16.54 -10.56
C ASN A 130 12.83 -16.18 -12.03
N GLY A 131 12.83 -14.87 -12.31
CA GLY A 131 12.99 -14.33 -13.66
C GLY A 131 11.80 -14.61 -14.58
N SER A 132 11.81 -14.00 -15.74
CA SER A 132 10.75 -14.16 -16.76
C SER A 132 10.74 -15.56 -17.38
N SER A 133 11.91 -16.18 -17.56
CA SER A 133 12.12 -17.49 -18.19
C SER A 133 12.14 -18.67 -17.20
N GLY A 134 12.11 -18.42 -15.89
CA GLY A 134 12.12 -19.46 -14.86
C GLY A 134 10.87 -20.36 -14.93
N LYS A 135 10.94 -21.51 -14.27
CA LYS A 135 9.78 -22.40 -14.07
C LYS A 135 9.13 -22.12 -12.73
N TRP A 136 7.82 -22.31 -12.65
CA TRP A 136 7.10 -22.30 -11.40
C TRP A 136 7.55 -23.47 -10.52
N GLN A 137 7.84 -23.20 -9.28
CA GLN A 137 8.26 -24.17 -8.29
C GLN A 137 7.35 -24.07 -7.08
N LYS A 138 6.80 -25.19 -6.66
CA LYS A 138 6.04 -25.26 -5.41
C LYS A 138 7.00 -25.00 -4.25
N GLN A 139 6.62 -24.08 -3.39
CA GLN A 139 7.40 -23.72 -2.21
C GLN A 139 6.85 -24.45 -0.97
N SER A 140 7.75 -24.94 -0.12
CA SER A 140 7.35 -25.44 1.18
C SER A 140 6.76 -24.29 1.99
N THR A 141 5.57 -24.46 2.53
CA THR A 141 4.93 -23.46 3.37
C THR A 141 5.69 -23.37 4.70
N THR A 142 6.42 -22.29 4.89
CA THR A 142 7.13 -22.01 6.14
C THR A 142 6.21 -21.27 7.12
N ASP A 143 6.52 -21.37 8.43
CA ASP A 143 5.81 -20.60 9.45
C ASP A 143 5.92 -19.09 9.21
N SER A 144 7.03 -18.63 8.65
CA SER A 144 7.22 -17.24 8.26
C SER A 144 6.24 -16.82 7.17
N MET A 145 6.04 -17.65 6.13
CA MET A 145 5.09 -17.39 5.04
C MET A 145 3.64 -17.37 5.57
N LYS A 146 3.29 -18.32 6.46
CA LYS A 146 1.97 -18.33 7.11
C LYS A 146 1.73 -17.09 7.93
N LYS A 147 2.71 -16.68 8.76
CA LYS A 147 2.62 -15.44 9.53
C LYS A 147 2.49 -14.21 8.64
N GLN A 148 3.21 -14.18 7.53
CA GLN A 148 3.10 -13.12 6.55
C GLN A 148 1.70 -13.05 5.94
N LEU A 149 1.14 -14.20 5.54
CA LEU A 149 -0.22 -14.30 5.01
C LEU A 149 -1.27 -13.90 6.05
N GLU A 150 -1.12 -14.34 7.30
CA GLU A 150 -1.99 -13.91 8.40
C GLU A 150 -1.86 -12.41 8.69
N SER A 151 -0.65 -11.86 8.66
CA SER A 151 -0.45 -10.41 8.77
C SER A 151 -1.14 -9.66 7.62
N MET A 152 -1.07 -10.20 6.40
CA MET A 152 -1.77 -9.66 5.25
C MET A 152 -3.29 -9.68 5.45
N LYS A 153 -3.86 -10.79 5.93
CA LYS A 153 -5.28 -10.87 6.29
C LYS A 153 -5.65 -9.88 7.39
N GLN A 154 -4.82 -9.77 8.43
CA GLN A 154 -5.06 -8.85 9.53
C GLN A 154 -4.97 -7.37 9.10
N ILE A 155 -4.02 -7.01 8.24
CA ILE A 155 -3.93 -5.66 7.68
C ILE A 155 -5.18 -5.37 6.84
N ALA A 156 -5.62 -6.32 6.02
CA ALA A 156 -6.88 -6.22 5.29
C ALA A 156 -8.10 -6.17 6.23
N ALA A 157 -8.05 -6.88 7.38
CA ALA A 157 -9.14 -6.96 8.35
C ALA A 157 -9.24 -5.78 9.31
N THR A 158 -8.12 -5.16 9.70
CA THR A 158 -8.10 -4.12 10.74
C THR A 158 -8.08 -2.71 10.20
N ASP A 159 -7.93 -2.53 8.91
CA ASP A 159 -7.95 -1.26 8.18
C ASP A 159 -7.36 -0.06 8.95
N LYS A 160 -6.20 -0.30 9.57
CA LYS A 160 -5.50 0.74 10.36
C LYS A 160 -5.24 2.00 9.55
N SER A 161 -5.08 1.84 8.24
CA SER A 161 -4.90 2.98 7.34
C SER A 161 -6.18 3.79 7.19
N VAL A 162 -7.34 3.14 7.14
CA VAL A 162 -8.64 3.84 7.08
C VAL A 162 -8.94 4.54 8.39
N ASP A 163 -8.72 3.89 9.53
CA ASP A 163 -8.87 4.54 10.83
C ASP A 163 -7.93 5.75 10.97
N PHE A 164 -6.70 5.62 10.47
CA PHE A 164 -5.77 6.74 10.41
C PHE A 164 -6.34 7.89 9.58
N TYR A 165 -6.84 7.62 8.37
CA TYR A 165 -7.43 8.65 7.51
C TYR A 165 -8.65 9.29 8.15
N LYS A 166 -9.52 8.50 8.79
CA LYS A 166 -10.71 9.00 9.52
C LYS A 166 -10.32 9.95 10.66
N ASN A 167 -9.34 9.54 11.47
CA ASN A 167 -8.89 10.33 12.62
C ASN A 167 -8.13 11.60 12.23
N ASN A 168 -7.66 11.70 10.99
CA ASN A 168 -6.89 12.82 10.48
C ASN A 168 -7.53 13.47 9.24
N ALA A 169 -8.81 13.28 9.04
CA ALA A 169 -9.52 13.76 7.85
C ALA A 169 -9.41 15.28 7.64
N SER A 170 -9.37 16.06 8.72
CA SER A 170 -9.22 17.52 8.69
C SER A 170 -7.88 18.00 8.11
N ASP A 171 -6.86 17.13 8.07
CA ASP A 171 -5.55 17.46 7.54
C ASP A 171 -5.48 17.35 6.01
N PHE A 172 -6.48 16.70 5.42
CA PHE A 172 -6.56 16.52 3.98
C PHE A 172 -7.31 17.66 3.30
N LYS A 173 -6.71 18.20 2.25
CA LYS A 173 -7.40 19.07 1.29
C LYS A 173 -8.10 18.21 0.25
N VAL A 174 -9.34 18.58 -0.09
CA VAL A 174 -10.13 17.90 -1.11
C VAL A 174 -10.17 18.74 -2.38
N GLU A 175 -9.96 18.08 -3.51
CA GLU A 175 -10.15 18.64 -4.83
C GLU A 175 -11.00 17.69 -5.67
N GLU A 176 -11.86 18.24 -6.52
CA GLU A 176 -12.59 17.47 -7.52
C GLU A 176 -11.83 17.47 -8.84
N GLN A 177 -11.45 16.30 -9.32
CA GLN A 177 -10.72 16.13 -10.59
C GLN A 177 -11.43 15.11 -11.48
N GLY A 178 -12.22 15.62 -12.43
CA GLY A 178 -13.04 14.77 -13.30
C GLY A 178 -14.04 13.93 -12.52
N ASP A 179 -13.93 12.62 -12.63
CA ASP A 179 -14.77 11.62 -11.95
C ASP A 179 -14.26 11.19 -10.57
N LYS A 180 -13.24 11.90 -10.03
CA LYS A 180 -12.57 11.57 -8.76
C LYS A 180 -12.65 12.69 -7.75
N TYR A 181 -12.69 12.31 -6.47
CA TYR A 181 -12.24 13.14 -5.36
C TYR A 181 -10.76 12.83 -5.10
N VAL A 182 -9.96 13.87 -4.98
CA VAL A 182 -8.53 13.79 -4.68
C VAL A 182 -8.29 14.41 -3.32
N LEU A 183 -7.73 13.63 -2.40
CA LEU A 183 -7.41 14.06 -1.04
C LEU A 183 -5.89 14.17 -0.91
N THR A 184 -5.40 15.32 -0.47
CA THR A 184 -3.97 15.61 -0.37
C THR A 184 -3.59 16.09 1.02
N TYR A 185 -2.56 15.47 1.58
CA TYR A 185 -1.84 15.93 2.77
C TYR A 185 -0.41 16.29 2.39
N THR A 186 0.15 17.33 3.01
CA THR A 186 1.57 17.67 2.92
C THR A 186 2.03 18.21 4.25
N GLY A 187 3.09 17.65 4.81
CA GLY A 187 3.65 18.03 6.09
C GLY A 187 4.81 17.13 6.50
N ASN A 188 5.18 17.19 7.76
CA ASN A 188 6.19 16.32 8.39
C ASN A 188 5.70 15.79 9.75
N ASP A 189 4.40 15.69 9.91
CA ASP A 189 3.77 15.30 11.18
C ASP A 189 4.14 13.86 11.56
N SER A 190 4.55 13.66 12.81
CA SER A 190 4.96 12.37 13.36
C SER A 190 3.90 11.29 13.23
N LYS A 191 2.62 11.64 13.24
CA LYS A 191 1.52 10.68 13.08
C LYS A 191 1.57 9.93 11.75
N PHE A 192 2.02 10.57 10.66
CA PHE A 192 2.21 9.89 9.37
C PHE A 192 3.43 8.95 9.40
N ILE A 193 4.46 9.30 10.18
CA ILE A 193 5.61 8.42 10.43
C ILE A 193 5.15 7.18 11.19
N ASP A 194 4.29 7.36 12.20
CA ASP A 194 3.73 6.26 12.98
C ASP A 194 2.86 5.33 12.13
N LEU A 195 2.09 5.87 11.17
CA LEU A 195 1.36 5.05 10.21
C LEU A 195 2.31 4.18 9.37
N ILE A 196 3.42 4.76 8.87
CA ILE A 196 4.44 4.02 8.12
C ILE A 196 5.05 2.93 9.00
N LYS A 197 5.42 3.26 10.24
CA LYS A 197 5.97 2.29 11.21
C LYS A 197 4.99 1.15 11.52
N GLN A 198 3.72 1.46 11.78
CA GLN A 198 2.68 0.47 12.06
C GLN A 198 2.45 -0.49 10.89
N ASN A 199 2.59 0.00 9.67
CA ASN A 199 2.42 -0.78 8.45
C ASN A 199 3.70 -1.50 8.00
N SER A 200 4.84 -1.32 8.68
CA SER A 200 6.11 -1.98 8.31
C SER A 200 6.17 -3.49 8.60
N GLY A 201 5.10 -4.08 9.10
CA GLY A 201 4.88 -5.52 9.25
C GLY A 201 5.54 -6.17 10.45
N THR A 202 6.73 -5.75 10.88
CA THR A 202 7.43 -6.29 12.06
C THR A 202 8.03 -5.18 12.92
N ALA A 203 8.18 -5.45 14.23
CA ALA A 203 8.83 -4.50 15.14
C ALA A 203 10.30 -4.22 14.77
N GLU A 204 10.96 -5.17 14.11
CA GLU A 204 12.34 -5.02 13.65
C GLU A 204 12.44 -4.04 12.45
N ASN A 205 11.47 -4.12 11.56
CA ASN A 205 11.34 -3.20 10.43
C ASN A 205 10.98 -1.79 10.90
N ALA A 206 10.09 -1.67 11.87
CA ALA A 206 9.73 -0.39 12.46
C ALA A 206 10.91 0.35 13.10
N LYS A 207 11.86 -0.38 13.70
CA LYS A 207 13.09 0.19 14.28
C LYS A 207 13.98 0.89 13.25
N GLY A 208 13.96 0.45 11.98
CA GLY A 208 14.71 1.12 10.92
C GLY A 208 14.32 2.59 10.74
N PHE A 209 13.07 2.95 11.06
CA PHE A 209 12.59 4.33 11.00
C PHE A 209 13.00 5.17 12.21
N ASP A 210 13.51 4.56 13.29
CA ASP A 210 13.96 5.30 14.47
C ASP A 210 15.25 6.08 14.20
N ASP A 211 16.05 5.61 13.23
CA ASP A 211 17.34 6.20 12.83
C ASP A 211 17.18 7.28 11.74
N VAL A 212 15.96 7.57 11.27
CA VAL A 212 15.72 8.57 10.23
C VAL A 212 14.80 9.69 10.71
N GLU A 213 14.97 10.86 10.12
CA GLU A 213 14.11 12.03 10.31
C GLU A 213 13.45 12.39 8.98
N PHE A 214 12.12 12.41 8.96
CA PHE A 214 11.35 12.84 7.81
C PHE A 214 11.25 14.35 7.78
N THR A 215 11.71 14.96 6.71
CA THR A 215 11.67 16.40 6.49
C THR A 215 10.41 16.84 5.75
N LYS A 216 9.87 15.95 4.93
CA LYS A 216 8.64 16.19 4.18
C LYS A 216 7.94 14.87 3.84
N ILE A 217 6.63 14.85 4.01
CA ILE A 217 5.76 13.77 3.55
C ILE A 217 4.61 14.40 2.78
N SER A 218 4.26 13.85 1.63
CA SER A 218 3.04 14.16 0.92
C SER A 218 2.30 12.87 0.61
N VAL A 219 1.02 12.85 0.95
CA VAL A 219 0.11 11.74 0.66
C VAL A 219 -1.01 12.30 -0.21
N LYS A 220 -1.23 11.68 -1.35
CA LYS A 220 -2.33 11.99 -2.26
C LYS A 220 -3.03 10.68 -2.58
N PHE A 221 -4.31 10.58 -2.25
CA PHE A 221 -5.11 9.45 -2.67
C PHE A 221 -6.38 9.91 -3.36
N SER A 222 -6.88 9.11 -4.28
CA SER A 222 -8.10 9.41 -4.99
C SER A 222 -9.11 8.29 -4.94
N VAL A 223 -10.38 8.67 -4.93
CA VAL A 223 -11.54 7.78 -4.96
C VAL A 223 -12.50 8.20 -6.06
N LYS A 224 -13.23 7.24 -6.64
CA LYS A 224 -14.27 7.55 -7.63
C LYS A 224 -15.40 8.33 -6.98
N LYS A 225 -15.93 9.35 -7.66
CA LYS A 225 -17.12 10.09 -7.21
C LYS A 225 -18.38 9.22 -7.17
N SER A 226 -18.47 8.25 -8.08
CA SER A 226 -19.68 7.43 -8.26
C SER A 226 -19.94 6.45 -7.12
N ASN A 227 -18.87 5.89 -6.52
CA ASN A 227 -19.00 4.80 -5.55
C ASN A 227 -17.89 4.77 -4.48
N PHE A 228 -17.02 5.78 -4.44
CA PHE A 228 -15.92 5.92 -3.47
C PHE A 228 -14.90 4.77 -3.45
N GLU A 229 -14.86 3.97 -4.51
CA GLU A 229 -13.79 2.97 -4.70
C GLU A 229 -12.42 3.65 -4.84
N PRO A 230 -11.34 3.06 -4.25
CA PRO A 230 -10.00 3.56 -4.44
C PRO A 230 -9.59 3.52 -5.92
N VAL A 231 -8.83 4.51 -6.34
CA VAL A 231 -8.27 4.61 -7.69
C VAL A 231 -6.77 4.61 -7.66
N ASP A 232 -6.17 5.52 -6.89
CA ASP A 232 -4.72 5.63 -6.78
C ASP A 232 -4.31 6.19 -5.41
N LEU A 233 -3.07 5.84 -5.02
CA LEU A 233 -2.37 6.38 -3.87
C LEU A 233 -0.97 6.80 -4.34
N TYR A 234 -0.60 8.03 -4.07
CA TYR A 234 0.72 8.57 -4.33
C TYR A 234 1.31 9.11 -3.03
N ILE A 235 2.52 8.66 -2.69
CA ILE A 235 3.25 9.12 -1.51
C ILE A 235 4.63 9.58 -1.93
N THR A 236 5.04 10.75 -1.46
CA THR A 236 6.43 11.18 -1.51
C THR A 236 6.94 11.43 -0.11
N ALA A 237 8.21 11.08 0.13
CA ALA A 237 8.87 11.36 1.39
C ALA A 237 10.32 11.76 1.17
N ASP A 238 10.73 12.87 1.82
CA ASP A 238 12.12 13.27 1.93
C ASP A 238 12.56 13.01 3.37
N PHE A 239 13.70 12.35 3.57
CA PHE A 239 14.24 12.04 4.89
C PHE A 239 15.76 11.96 4.89
N HIS A 240 16.35 12.05 6.08
CA HIS A 240 17.79 11.87 6.29
C HIS A 240 18.06 11.04 7.55
N GLN A 241 19.29 10.56 7.68
CA GLN A 241 19.71 9.90 8.92
C GLN A 241 19.86 10.93 10.04
N LYS A 242 19.41 10.59 11.26
CA LYS A 242 19.50 11.48 12.44
C LYS A 242 20.94 11.75 12.87
N ASP A 243 21.80 10.75 12.74
CA ASP A 243 23.23 10.84 13.09
C ASP A 243 24.07 11.49 11.99
N ASN A 244 23.54 11.62 10.77
CA ASN A 244 24.24 12.26 9.65
C ASN A 244 23.26 12.82 8.60
N SER A 245 22.97 14.10 8.69
CA SER A 245 22.03 14.79 7.79
C SER A 245 22.49 14.89 6.32
N SER A 246 23.77 14.61 6.02
CA SER A 246 24.22 14.50 4.63
C SER A 246 23.85 13.18 3.97
N ASN A 247 23.41 12.18 4.75
CA ASN A 247 22.84 10.95 4.24
C ASN A 247 21.34 11.14 4.05
N THR A 248 20.91 11.40 2.83
CA THR A 248 19.53 11.74 2.48
C THR A 248 18.89 10.67 1.62
N ALA A 249 17.57 10.58 1.67
CA ALA A 249 16.81 9.79 0.72
C ALA A 249 15.53 10.52 0.31
N LYS A 250 15.13 10.31 -0.95
CA LYS A 250 13.84 10.71 -1.50
C LYS A 250 13.12 9.46 -1.97
N MET A 251 11.87 9.31 -1.57
CA MET A 251 11.01 8.21 -1.95
C MET A 251 9.79 8.73 -2.70
N GLU A 252 9.45 8.05 -3.77
CA GLU A 252 8.19 8.21 -4.48
C GLU A 252 7.52 6.85 -4.60
N MET A 253 6.26 6.76 -4.19
CA MET A 253 5.45 5.56 -4.29
C MET A 253 4.14 5.88 -5.02
N THR A 254 3.80 5.06 -5.98
CA THR A 254 2.51 5.10 -6.67
C THR A 254 1.87 3.72 -6.60
N ASN A 255 0.62 3.65 -6.19
CA ASN A 255 -0.18 2.44 -6.24
C ASN A 255 -1.50 2.74 -6.94
N THR A 256 -1.86 1.98 -7.95
CA THR A 256 -3.15 2.09 -8.65
C THR A 256 -3.98 0.84 -8.45
N TYR A 257 -5.29 1.00 -8.35
CA TYR A 257 -6.23 -0.07 -8.10
C TYR A 257 -7.21 -0.20 -9.27
N SER A 258 -7.55 -1.43 -9.61
CA SER A 258 -8.51 -1.72 -10.67
C SER A 258 -9.22 -3.06 -10.44
N GLU A 259 -10.25 -3.34 -11.22
CA GLU A 259 -11.05 -4.59 -11.17
C GLU A 259 -11.50 -4.93 -9.74
N ILE A 260 -11.92 -3.93 -8.97
CA ILE A 260 -12.37 -4.10 -7.59
C ILE A 260 -13.58 -5.04 -7.57
N ASN A 261 -13.48 -6.10 -6.74
CA ASN A 261 -14.48 -7.16 -6.58
C ASN A 261 -14.83 -7.94 -7.86
N THR A 262 -14.08 -7.76 -8.94
CA THR A 262 -14.36 -8.42 -10.24
C THR A 262 -13.19 -9.28 -10.74
N VAL A 263 -12.03 -9.16 -10.09
CA VAL A 263 -10.82 -9.89 -10.49
C VAL A 263 -11.00 -11.40 -10.31
N LYS A 264 -10.52 -12.17 -11.30
CA LYS A 264 -10.43 -13.63 -11.23
C LYS A 264 -8.96 -14.04 -11.30
N ILE A 265 -8.47 -14.65 -10.22
CA ILE A 265 -7.10 -15.14 -10.15
C ILE A 265 -7.09 -16.59 -10.63
N THR A 266 -6.43 -16.82 -11.76
CA THR A 266 -6.27 -18.15 -12.34
C THR A 266 -4.83 -18.63 -12.17
N ALA A 267 -4.66 -19.94 -12.03
CA ALA A 267 -3.33 -20.54 -11.97
C ALA A 267 -2.51 -20.18 -13.21
N PRO A 268 -1.26 -19.71 -13.05
CA PRO A 268 -0.38 -19.49 -14.17
C PRO A 268 -0.09 -20.77 -14.95
N GLN A 269 0.23 -20.65 -16.23
CA GLN A 269 0.67 -21.78 -17.03
C GLN A 269 1.98 -22.38 -16.47
N GLY A 270 2.09 -23.72 -16.52
CA GLY A 270 3.28 -24.44 -16.06
C GLY A 270 3.32 -24.70 -14.55
N ILE A 271 2.19 -24.59 -13.85
CA ILE A 271 2.01 -25.09 -12.49
C ILE A 271 1.45 -26.53 -12.61
N GLU A 272 2.19 -27.47 -12.05
CA GLU A 272 1.79 -28.88 -11.90
C GLU A 272 1.22 -29.14 -10.50
#